data_4308e1da5acf6b0b3807135d6a480f9f
#
_entry.id   4308e1da5acf6b0b3807135d6a480f9f
#
_cell.length_a   1.000
_cell.length_b   1.000
_cell.length_c   1.000
_cell.angle_alpha   90.00
_cell.angle_beta   90.00
_cell.angle_gamma   90.00
#
_symmetry.space_group_name_H-M   'P 1'
#
loop_
_entity.id
_entity.type
_entity.pdbx_description
1 polymer ?
#
loop_
_entity_poly.entity_id
_entity_poly.type
_entity_poly.pdbx_seq_one_letter_code
_entity_poly.pdbx_strand_id
1 'polypeptide(L)'
;PNVKGFIIMTDAAHMPETTLSNAHCYEDLIDGQSGDFNWVEVDERAPCGMCYTSGTTGNPKGVCYTHRSNVLHTLVGNSSDVMGLRSVDSLLPVVPLFHANAWGLAFGAPAVGAKIVNPGPNMDGESIYQLLTEEKVTFTAAVPTVWLMLMQHLETNKLDLPNLETVVIGGSAVPRVMLEKFERDYGVSVKHAWGMTEMSPLGTIASFKAGMENMTFDEQMDIKVKQGRPPYLMEMKITDDDGNELPRDGKAFGHLMVRGPFVVGEYIKGDGGQILDEDGFFDTGDVATIDPLGFMQITDRSKDVIKSGGEWISSIEIENIAVGHEKVQEAAVIGIAHPKWDERPLLVVVKNEGEDVTKEEILGYLEGKIAKWWMPDDVAFVDEIPHTATGKIQKL
;
A
#
# COMPACT_ATOMS: atom_id res chain seq x y z
N PRO A 1 -16.95 -10.16 27.03
CA PRO A 1 -15.59 -9.85 26.63
C PRO A 1 -14.61 -10.56 27.56
N ASN A 2 -13.64 -11.25 26.94
CA ASN A 2 -12.67 -12.05 27.71
C ASN A 2 -11.33 -11.32 27.89
N VAL A 3 -11.32 -9.98 27.70
CA VAL A 3 -10.12 -9.15 27.90
C VAL A 3 -9.84 -9.09 29.40
N LYS A 4 -8.64 -9.53 29.82
CA LYS A 4 -8.23 -9.58 31.23
C LYS A 4 -7.43 -8.36 31.67
N GLY A 5 -6.86 -7.61 30.74
CA GLY A 5 -6.08 -6.41 30.99
C GLY A 5 -5.57 -5.79 29.70
N PHE A 6 -4.93 -4.65 29.82
CA PHE A 6 -4.35 -3.89 28.73
C PHE A 6 -2.87 -3.64 29.05
N ILE A 7 -2.01 -3.78 28.08
CA ILE A 7 -0.58 -3.48 28.20
C ILE A 7 -0.31 -2.25 27.34
N ILE A 8 0.14 -1.17 27.98
CA ILE A 8 0.52 0.06 27.29
C ILE A 8 2.02 -0.01 27.05
N MET A 9 2.40 0.06 25.78
CA MET A 9 3.79 -0.05 25.32
C MET A 9 4.55 1.24 25.62
N THR A 10 4.97 1.41 26.88
CA THR A 10 5.63 2.61 27.39
C THR A 10 6.41 2.27 28.66
N ASP A 11 7.22 3.23 29.14
CA ASP A 11 7.82 3.22 30.46
C ASP A 11 6.92 3.92 31.51
N ALA A 12 7.28 3.82 32.78
CA ALA A 12 6.52 4.41 33.87
C ALA A 12 6.46 5.95 33.83
N ALA A 13 7.49 6.61 33.26
CA ALA A 13 7.54 8.08 33.17
C ALA A 13 6.61 8.64 32.09
N HIS A 14 6.28 7.84 31.08
CA HIS A 14 5.43 8.22 29.95
C HIS A 14 4.08 7.51 29.97
N MET A 15 3.73 6.85 31.08
CA MET A 15 2.43 6.15 31.20
C MET A 15 1.29 7.17 31.12
N PRO A 16 0.39 7.08 30.12
CA PRO A 16 -0.72 8.03 29.97
C PRO A 16 -1.79 7.79 31.03
N GLU A 17 -2.53 8.84 31.39
CA GLU A 17 -3.79 8.69 32.09
C GLU A 17 -4.76 7.88 31.24
N THR A 18 -5.39 6.87 31.82
CA THR A 18 -6.30 5.98 31.09
C THR A 18 -7.50 5.57 31.94
N THR A 19 -8.65 5.42 31.30
CA THR A 19 -9.86 4.86 31.88
C THR A 19 -9.96 3.33 31.72
N LEU A 20 -8.96 2.70 31.05
CA LEU A 20 -8.90 1.26 30.88
C LEU A 20 -8.70 0.57 32.24
N SER A 21 -9.58 -0.35 32.56
CA SER A 21 -9.43 -1.17 33.77
C SER A 21 -8.31 -2.18 33.60
N ASN A 22 -7.47 -2.31 34.62
CA ASN A 22 -6.33 -3.25 34.60
C ASN A 22 -5.34 -2.95 33.48
N ALA A 23 -4.94 -1.67 33.33
CA ALA A 23 -3.88 -1.25 32.42
C ALA A 23 -2.51 -1.40 33.11
N HIS A 24 -1.55 -1.95 32.39
CA HIS A 24 -0.18 -2.18 32.85
C HIS A 24 0.81 -1.45 31.94
N CYS A 25 1.88 -0.90 32.53
CA CYS A 25 3.02 -0.40 31.81
C CYS A 25 3.88 -1.59 31.29
N TYR A 26 4.31 -1.55 30.03
CA TYR A 26 5.08 -2.63 29.44
C TYR A 26 6.42 -2.82 30.15
N GLU A 27 7.17 -1.73 30.37
CA GLU A 27 8.49 -1.81 30.99
C GLU A 27 8.41 -2.36 32.43
N ASP A 28 7.37 -1.98 33.18
CA ASP A 28 7.17 -2.53 34.54
C ASP A 28 6.86 -4.03 34.52
N LEU A 29 6.20 -4.53 33.46
CA LEU A 29 5.89 -5.96 33.35
C LEU A 29 7.11 -6.81 33.04
N ILE A 30 8.07 -6.26 32.28
CA ILE A 30 9.29 -6.97 31.90
C ILE A 30 10.43 -6.77 32.89
N ASP A 31 10.33 -5.75 33.76
CA ASP A 31 11.36 -5.50 34.77
C ASP A 31 11.51 -6.69 35.72
N GLY A 32 12.75 -7.10 35.94
CA GLY A 32 13.10 -8.24 36.77
C GLY A 32 12.76 -9.62 36.20
N GLN A 33 12.23 -9.70 34.96
CA GLN A 33 12.04 -11.00 34.29
C GLN A 33 13.36 -11.58 33.83
N SER A 34 13.46 -12.91 33.86
CA SER A 34 14.63 -13.60 33.28
C SER A 34 14.66 -13.43 31.76
N GLY A 35 15.86 -13.13 31.22
CA GLY A 35 16.10 -13.20 29.78
C GLY A 35 16.18 -14.63 29.24
N ASP A 36 16.30 -15.63 30.13
CA ASP A 36 16.31 -17.04 29.75
C ASP A 36 14.87 -17.53 29.54
N PHE A 37 14.53 -17.87 28.30
CA PHE A 37 13.22 -18.36 27.94
C PHE A 37 13.35 -19.64 27.09
N ASN A 38 12.61 -20.67 27.49
CA ASN A 38 12.53 -21.90 26.72
C ASN A 38 11.45 -21.76 25.64
N TRP A 39 11.87 -21.54 24.40
CA TRP A 39 10.97 -21.49 23.26
C TRP A 39 10.29 -22.83 23.04
N VAL A 40 8.97 -22.81 22.89
CA VAL A 40 8.19 -24.00 22.60
C VAL A 40 8.34 -24.35 21.12
N GLU A 41 8.65 -25.60 20.83
CA GLU A 41 8.57 -26.12 19.47
C GLU A 41 7.11 -26.26 19.05
N VAL A 42 6.76 -25.65 17.91
CA VAL A 42 5.41 -25.69 17.35
C VAL A 42 5.45 -26.18 15.91
N ASP A 43 4.33 -26.76 15.44
CA ASP A 43 4.15 -27.04 14.02
C ASP A 43 4.21 -25.74 13.21
N GLU A 44 4.97 -25.73 12.12
CA GLU A 44 5.08 -24.55 11.23
C GLU A 44 3.74 -24.06 10.69
N ARG A 45 2.72 -24.91 10.65
CA ARG A 45 1.35 -24.57 10.23
C ARG A 45 0.49 -24.05 11.37
N ALA A 46 1.00 -24.05 12.61
CA ALA A 46 0.27 -23.47 13.73
C ALA A 46 0.05 -21.97 13.51
N PRO A 47 -1.09 -21.42 13.96
CA PRO A 47 -1.35 -19.98 13.93
C PRO A 47 -0.32 -19.20 14.76
N CYS A 48 0.21 -18.11 14.22
CA CYS A 48 1.12 -17.20 14.95
C CYS A 48 0.58 -15.78 15.05
N GLY A 49 -0.38 -15.40 14.24
CA GLY A 49 -0.96 -14.07 14.26
C GLY A 49 -2.24 -13.98 13.44
N MET A 50 -2.97 -12.90 13.65
CA MET A 50 -4.22 -12.63 12.94
C MET A 50 -4.34 -11.16 12.62
N CYS A 51 -4.66 -10.84 11.37
CA CYS A 51 -5.04 -9.49 10.96
C CYS A 51 -6.44 -9.52 10.35
N TYR A 52 -7.19 -8.44 10.58
CA TYR A 52 -8.47 -8.24 9.92
C TYR A 52 -8.31 -7.38 8.69
N THR A 53 -9.07 -7.68 7.64
CA THR A 53 -9.15 -6.83 6.46
C THR A 53 -9.80 -5.49 6.80
N SER A 54 -9.57 -4.46 5.99
CA SER A 54 -10.11 -3.10 6.22
C SER A 54 -11.63 -2.98 6.07
N GLY A 55 -12.29 -4.04 5.54
CA GLY A 55 -13.75 -4.07 5.43
C GLY A 55 -14.33 -3.08 4.42
N THR A 56 -13.57 -2.60 3.44
CA THR A 56 -14.04 -1.65 2.41
C THR A 56 -15.25 -2.16 1.61
N THR A 57 -15.51 -3.47 1.64
CA THR A 57 -16.58 -4.14 0.90
C THR A 57 -17.58 -4.88 1.79
N GLY A 58 -17.55 -4.64 3.10
CA GLY A 58 -18.41 -5.34 4.06
C GLY A 58 -17.75 -5.46 5.43
N ASN A 59 -18.18 -6.42 6.25
CA ASN A 59 -17.56 -6.66 7.55
C ASN A 59 -16.10 -7.09 7.39
N PRO A 60 -15.19 -6.63 8.26
CA PRO A 60 -13.80 -7.08 8.28
C PRO A 60 -13.71 -8.60 8.43
N LYS A 61 -12.89 -9.25 7.60
CA LYS A 61 -12.65 -10.70 7.64
C LYS A 61 -11.32 -10.98 8.31
N GLY A 62 -11.26 -11.99 9.15
CA GLY A 62 -10.04 -12.40 9.84
C GLY A 62 -9.16 -13.30 8.96
N VAL A 63 -7.91 -12.90 8.76
CA VAL A 63 -6.86 -13.68 8.09
C VAL A 63 -5.90 -14.20 9.16
N CYS A 64 -5.76 -15.51 9.24
CA CYS A 64 -4.87 -16.18 10.18
C CYS A 64 -3.53 -16.47 9.51
N TYR A 65 -2.45 -15.88 10.05
CA TYR A 65 -1.09 -16.17 9.60
C TYR A 65 -0.53 -17.37 10.37
N THR A 66 0.15 -18.27 9.67
CA THR A 66 0.89 -19.38 10.28
C THR A 66 2.36 -19.00 10.44
N HIS A 67 3.08 -19.72 11.30
CA HIS A 67 4.56 -19.58 11.37
C HIS A 67 5.19 -19.77 10.00
N ARG A 68 4.71 -20.77 9.21
CA ARG A 68 5.19 -21.03 7.85
C ARG A 68 4.97 -19.83 6.93
N SER A 69 3.75 -19.28 6.85
CA SER A 69 3.45 -18.16 5.96
C SER A 69 4.27 -16.92 6.32
N ASN A 70 4.40 -16.59 7.61
CA ASN A 70 5.19 -15.47 8.08
C ASN A 70 6.69 -15.63 7.80
N VAL A 71 7.26 -16.81 8.06
CA VAL A 71 8.69 -17.06 7.81
C VAL A 71 8.99 -16.99 6.31
N LEU A 72 8.19 -17.66 5.47
CA LEU A 72 8.39 -17.61 4.02
C LEU A 72 8.23 -16.20 3.45
N HIS A 73 7.20 -15.47 3.90
CA HIS A 73 7.01 -14.07 3.53
C HIS A 73 8.20 -13.21 3.96
N THR A 74 8.71 -13.38 5.20
CA THR A 74 9.85 -12.62 5.72
C THR A 74 11.13 -12.89 4.92
N LEU A 75 11.41 -14.15 4.58
CA LEU A 75 12.57 -14.53 3.76
C LEU A 75 12.50 -13.93 2.37
N VAL A 76 11.34 -14.00 1.74
CA VAL A 76 11.09 -13.41 0.42
C VAL A 76 11.15 -11.87 0.51
N GLY A 77 10.50 -11.30 1.52
CA GLY A 77 10.46 -9.85 1.74
C GLY A 77 11.85 -9.25 1.94
N ASN A 78 12.75 -9.94 2.65
CA ASN A 78 14.12 -9.45 2.88
C ASN A 78 15.09 -9.75 1.72
N SER A 79 14.65 -10.41 0.64
CA SER A 79 15.53 -10.60 -0.52
C SER A 79 15.91 -9.25 -1.15
N SER A 80 17.07 -9.18 -1.79
CA SER A 80 17.66 -7.95 -2.36
C SER A 80 16.74 -7.22 -3.34
N ASP A 81 15.99 -7.99 -4.13
CA ASP A 81 15.08 -7.45 -5.15
C ASP A 81 13.69 -7.08 -4.58
N VAL A 82 13.49 -7.27 -3.28
CA VAL A 82 12.23 -6.93 -2.60
C VAL A 82 12.50 -5.76 -1.64
N MET A 83 12.40 -5.94 -0.33
CA MET A 83 12.72 -4.86 0.62
C MET A 83 14.25 -4.68 0.73
N GLY A 84 14.99 -5.79 0.78
CA GLY A 84 16.45 -5.76 0.84
C GLY A 84 17.02 -5.20 2.15
N LEU A 85 16.31 -5.42 3.27
CA LEU A 85 16.71 -4.94 4.59
C LEU A 85 18.06 -5.56 5.02
N ARG A 86 18.91 -4.73 5.62
CA ARG A 86 20.24 -5.09 6.11
C ARG A 86 20.35 -4.84 7.63
N SER A 87 21.24 -5.52 8.31
CA SER A 87 21.48 -5.32 9.75
C SER A 87 21.94 -3.92 10.14
N VAL A 88 22.45 -3.16 9.17
CA VAL A 88 22.91 -1.78 9.36
C VAL A 88 21.80 -0.75 9.16
N ASP A 89 20.62 -1.17 8.71
CA ASP A 89 19.52 -0.26 8.44
C ASP A 89 18.83 0.21 9.72
N SER A 90 18.38 1.46 9.68
CA SER A 90 17.44 2.04 10.64
C SER A 90 16.11 2.19 9.93
N LEU A 91 15.11 1.40 10.35
CA LEU A 91 13.79 1.30 9.74
C LEU A 91 12.77 2.12 10.50
N LEU A 92 12.04 3.00 9.83
CA LEU A 92 10.86 3.69 10.35
C LEU A 92 9.59 3.21 9.62
N PRO A 93 8.84 2.22 10.14
CA PRO A 93 7.57 1.81 9.57
C PRO A 93 6.48 2.82 9.97
N VAL A 94 6.10 3.74 9.10
CA VAL A 94 4.96 4.66 9.33
C VAL A 94 3.62 3.98 9.02
N VAL A 95 3.66 2.71 8.67
CA VAL A 95 2.49 1.84 8.51
C VAL A 95 2.13 1.19 9.84
N PRO A 96 0.83 1.15 10.22
CA PRO A 96 0.42 0.64 11.53
C PRO A 96 0.79 -0.83 11.75
N LEU A 97 1.31 -1.15 12.94
CA LEU A 97 1.64 -2.53 13.31
C LEU A 97 0.42 -3.48 13.31
N PHE A 98 -0.78 -2.94 13.56
CA PHE A 98 -2.03 -3.72 13.50
C PHE A 98 -2.50 -4.01 12.07
N HIS A 99 -1.98 -3.29 11.05
CA HIS A 99 -2.34 -3.49 9.65
C HIS A 99 -1.29 -4.35 8.95
N ALA A 100 -1.62 -5.63 8.76
CA ALA A 100 -0.74 -6.63 8.14
C ALA A 100 0.71 -6.59 8.71
N ASN A 101 0.82 -6.35 10.03
CA ASN A 101 2.07 -6.31 10.80
C ASN A 101 3.08 -5.30 10.22
N ALA A 102 2.62 -4.07 9.97
CA ALA A 102 3.42 -3.04 9.29
C ALA A 102 4.04 -3.56 7.97
N TRP A 103 3.21 -4.19 7.15
CA TRP A 103 3.61 -4.81 5.87
C TRP A 103 4.70 -5.88 6.00
N GLY A 104 4.68 -6.63 7.12
CA GLY A 104 5.67 -7.67 7.43
C GLY A 104 6.99 -7.14 7.96
N LEU A 105 7.18 -5.80 8.03
CA LEU A 105 8.42 -5.17 8.50
C LEU A 105 8.69 -5.46 9.98
N ALA A 106 7.63 -5.69 10.77
CA ALA A 106 7.75 -6.11 12.17
C ALA A 106 8.49 -7.46 12.34
N PHE A 107 8.51 -8.30 11.31
CA PHE A 107 9.26 -9.56 11.27
C PHE A 107 10.55 -9.41 10.46
N GLY A 108 10.49 -8.64 9.35
CA GLY A 108 11.62 -8.43 8.46
C GLY A 108 12.83 -7.79 9.12
N ALA A 109 12.61 -6.74 9.90
CA ALA A 109 13.70 -6.03 10.55
C ALA A 109 14.42 -6.86 11.64
N PRO A 110 13.70 -7.51 12.60
CA PRO A 110 14.36 -8.38 13.58
C PRO A 110 15.09 -9.57 12.93
N ALA A 111 14.56 -10.11 11.84
CA ALA A 111 15.16 -11.26 11.15
C ALA A 111 16.58 -10.98 10.63
N VAL A 112 16.90 -9.72 10.32
CA VAL A 112 18.24 -9.29 9.89
C VAL A 112 18.99 -8.49 10.97
N GLY A 113 18.35 -8.15 12.10
CA GLY A 113 18.94 -7.36 13.17
C GLY A 113 18.97 -5.86 12.89
N ALA A 114 18.07 -5.36 12.02
CA ALA A 114 17.94 -3.92 11.76
C ALA A 114 17.30 -3.19 12.94
N LYS A 115 17.67 -1.92 13.14
CA LYS A 115 17.02 -1.05 14.12
C LYS A 115 15.59 -0.71 13.67
N ILE A 116 14.64 -0.78 14.60
CA ILE A 116 13.26 -0.30 14.38
C ILE A 116 13.06 0.99 15.17
N VAL A 117 12.59 2.02 14.48
CA VAL A 117 12.13 3.28 15.02
C VAL A 117 10.62 3.29 14.92
N ASN A 118 9.90 3.32 16.04
CA ASN A 118 8.46 3.37 16.02
C ASN A 118 7.98 4.82 15.99
N PRO A 119 7.11 5.20 15.03
CA PRO A 119 6.48 6.51 15.06
C PRO A 119 5.57 6.60 16.30
N GLY A 120 5.57 7.75 16.95
CA GLY A 120 4.58 8.02 18.00
C GLY A 120 3.19 8.26 17.39
N PRO A 121 2.29 8.90 18.14
CA PRO A 121 0.97 9.26 17.64
C PRO A 121 0.99 10.36 16.58
N ASN A 122 2.08 11.11 16.48
CA ASN A 122 2.22 12.25 15.56
C ASN A 122 2.84 11.77 14.26
N MET A 123 2.05 11.80 13.18
CA MET A 123 2.47 11.35 11.85
C MET A 123 2.41 12.49 10.81
N ASP A 124 2.49 13.73 11.27
CA ASP A 124 2.62 14.90 10.42
C ASP A 124 4.03 15.01 9.82
N GLY A 125 4.20 15.89 8.81
CA GLY A 125 5.46 16.01 8.09
C GLY A 125 6.66 16.39 8.96
N GLU A 126 6.46 17.25 9.99
CA GLU A 126 7.51 17.66 10.91
C GLU A 126 7.96 16.53 11.81
N SER A 127 7.01 15.83 12.44
CA SER A 127 7.29 14.70 13.34
C SER A 127 7.99 13.55 12.62
N ILE A 128 7.55 13.23 11.40
CA ILE A 128 8.21 12.21 10.57
C ILE A 128 9.61 12.67 10.17
N TYR A 129 9.79 13.92 9.75
CA TYR A 129 11.11 14.46 9.40
C TYR A 129 12.09 14.41 10.57
N GLN A 130 11.63 14.77 11.77
CA GLN A 130 12.44 14.69 12.98
C GLN A 130 12.96 13.25 13.22
N LEU A 131 12.08 12.25 13.16
CA LEU A 131 12.48 10.85 13.32
C LEU A 131 13.44 10.40 12.22
N LEU A 132 13.20 10.78 10.96
CA LEU A 132 14.09 10.43 9.84
C LEU A 132 15.52 10.94 10.06
N THR A 133 15.66 12.14 10.63
CA THR A 133 16.96 12.79 10.82
C THR A 133 17.65 12.37 12.11
N GLU A 134 16.96 12.43 13.27
CA GLU A 134 17.54 12.15 14.58
C GLU A 134 17.92 10.67 14.73
N GLU A 135 17.09 9.77 14.22
CA GLU A 135 17.29 8.33 14.29
C GLU A 135 18.10 7.78 13.09
N LYS A 136 18.52 8.68 12.17
CA LYS A 136 19.30 8.36 10.97
C LYS A 136 18.67 7.23 10.16
N VAL A 137 17.37 7.38 9.90
CA VAL A 137 16.58 6.37 9.20
C VAL A 137 17.09 6.20 7.77
N THR A 138 17.37 4.95 7.39
CA THR A 138 17.80 4.60 6.03
C THR A 138 16.67 4.01 5.19
N PHE A 139 15.68 3.43 5.85
CA PHE A 139 14.56 2.74 5.20
C PHE A 139 13.23 3.11 5.86
N THR A 140 12.23 3.46 5.06
CA THR A 140 10.90 3.77 5.59
C THR A 140 9.78 3.28 4.67
N ALA A 141 8.57 3.13 5.21
CA ALA A 141 7.41 2.65 4.48
C ALA A 141 6.14 3.35 4.93
N ALA A 142 5.35 3.87 4.00
CA ALA A 142 4.05 4.45 4.28
C ALA A 142 3.15 4.50 3.02
N VAL A 143 1.91 4.95 3.24
CA VAL A 143 0.95 5.28 2.19
C VAL A 143 1.24 6.66 1.59
N PRO A 144 0.79 6.97 0.36
CA PRO A 144 1.08 8.24 -0.32
C PRO A 144 0.71 9.49 0.48
N THR A 145 -0.38 9.47 1.25
CA THR A 145 -0.82 10.63 2.05
C THR A 145 0.21 11.09 3.08
N VAL A 146 0.93 10.16 3.70
CA VAL A 146 2.04 10.48 4.62
C VAL A 146 3.17 11.18 3.88
N TRP A 147 3.51 10.69 2.70
CA TRP A 147 4.59 11.25 1.89
C TRP A 147 4.25 12.63 1.34
N LEU A 148 2.99 12.90 1.03
CA LEU A 148 2.54 14.25 0.64
C LEU A 148 2.77 15.25 1.77
N MET A 149 2.41 14.92 3.02
CA MET A 149 2.65 15.77 4.19
C MET A 149 4.16 16.00 4.42
N LEU A 150 4.98 14.94 4.30
CA LEU A 150 6.42 15.06 4.42
C LEU A 150 7.00 15.97 3.32
N MET A 151 6.64 15.75 2.06
CA MET A 151 7.12 16.56 0.92
C MET A 151 6.77 18.02 1.08
N GLN A 152 5.53 18.34 1.49
CA GLN A 152 5.11 19.71 1.77
C GLN A 152 5.97 20.36 2.87
N HIS A 153 6.27 19.61 3.95
CA HIS A 153 7.13 20.08 5.03
C HIS A 153 8.57 20.34 4.54
N LEU A 154 9.13 19.42 3.75
CA LEU A 154 10.48 19.54 3.18
C LEU A 154 10.60 20.76 2.27
N GLU A 155 9.64 20.98 1.36
CA GLU A 155 9.64 22.09 0.42
C GLU A 155 9.49 23.44 1.13
N THR A 156 8.54 23.53 2.07
CA THR A 156 8.29 24.76 2.83
C THR A 156 9.51 25.20 3.60
N ASN A 157 10.23 24.26 4.21
CA ASN A 157 11.37 24.54 5.08
C ASN A 157 12.73 24.37 4.37
N LYS A 158 12.74 24.00 3.09
CA LYS A 158 13.95 23.75 2.28
C LYS A 158 14.90 22.74 2.93
N LEU A 159 14.33 21.61 3.34
CA LEU A 159 15.01 20.53 4.04
C LEU A 159 15.41 19.41 3.07
N ASP A 160 16.34 18.56 3.48
CA ASP A 160 16.88 17.43 2.74
C ASP A 160 16.77 16.12 3.56
N LEU A 161 16.96 14.98 2.91
CA LEU A 161 16.86 13.64 3.49
C LEU A 161 18.23 12.91 3.46
N PRO A 162 19.23 13.37 4.20
CA PRO A 162 20.63 12.97 4.00
C PRO A 162 20.94 11.50 4.36
N ASN A 163 20.09 10.84 5.15
CA ASN A 163 20.30 9.47 5.57
C ASN A 163 19.39 8.46 4.88
N LEU A 164 18.26 8.93 4.30
CA LEU A 164 17.24 8.06 3.74
C LEU A 164 17.70 7.48 2.40
N GLU A 165 17.78 6.15 2.31
CA GLU A 165 18.19 5.43 1.10
C GLU A 165 16.97 4.89 0.34
N THR A 166 15.96 4.38 1.06
CA THR A 166 14.83 3.68 0.45
C THR A 166 13.50 4.07 1.08
N VAL A 167 12.52 4.33 0.23
CA VAL A 167 11.11 4.52 0.59
C VAL A 167 10.27 3.45 -0.09
N VAL A 168 9.47 2.73 0.69
CA VAL A 168 8.42 1.84 0.16
C VAL A 168 7.09 2.57 0.20
N ILE A 169 6.42 2.60 -0.93
CA ILE A 169 5.11 3.25 -1.07
C ILE A 169 4.10 2.21 -1.53
N GLY A 170 2.97 2.12 -0.85
CA GLY A 170 1.92 1.16 -1.19
C GLY A 170 0.60 1.53 -0.53
N GLY A 171 -0.37 0.60 -0.59
CA GLY A 171 -1.70 0.79 -0.03
C GLY A 171 -2.68 1.51 -0.93
N SER A 172 -2.21 2.42 -1.78
CA SER A 172 -2.95 3.05 -2.89
C SER A 172 -2.00 3.31 -4.06
N ALA A 173 -2.53 3.77 -5.19
CA ALA A 173 -1.73 4.16 -6.34
C ALA A 173 -0.82 5.35 -5.98
N VAL A 174 0.37 5.36 -6.57
CA VAL A 174 1.40 6.37 -6.28
C VAL A 174 1.51 7.32 -7.47
N PRO A 175 1.27 8.62 -7.28
CA PRO A 175 1.45 9.60 -8.34
C PRO A 175 2.89 9.64 -8.85
N ARG A 176 3.07 9.70 -10.18
CA ARG A 176 4.39 9.77 -10.81
C ARG A 176 5.24 10.91 -10.23
N VAL A 177 4.65 12.07 -10.02
CA VAL A 177 5.34 13.24 -9.46
C VAL A 177 5.98 12.95 -8.09
N MET A 178 5.35 12.13 -7.28
CA MET A 178 5.89 11.73 -5.97
C MET A 178 7.13 10.83 -6.13
N LEU A 179 7.09 9.87 -7.05
CA LEU A 179 8.23 9.02 -7.38
C LEU A 179 9.42 9.86 -7.86
N GLU A 180 9.16 10.79 -8.81
CA GLU A 180 10.17 11.67 -9.37
C GLU A 180 10.81 12.57 -8.33
N LYS A 181 10.04 13.14 -7.40
CA LYS A 181 10.56 13.96 -6.32
C LYS A 181 11.51 13.20 -5.40
N PHE A 182 11.12 12.02 -4.92
CA PHE A 182 12.01 11.21 -4.09
C PHE A 182 13.31 10.88 -4.80
N GLU A 183 13.25 10.45 -6.06
CA GLU A 183 14.43 9.97 -6.78
C GLU A 183 15.31 11.10 -7.33
N ARG A 184 14.71 12.14 -7.89
CA ARG A 184 15.45 13.24 -8.52
C ARG A 184 15.90 14.30 -7.52
N ASP A 185 14.98 14.72 -6.62
CA ASP A 185 15.24 15.86 -5.76
C ASP A 185 15.96 15.46 -4.46
N TYR A 186 15.64 14.26 -3.93
CA TYR A 186 16.22 13.79 -2.66
C TYR A 186 17.20 12.61 -2.82
N GLY A 187 17.34 12.03 -4.02
CA GLY A 187 18.22 10.89 -4.27
C GLY A 187 17.79 9.60 -3.56
N VAL A 188 16.52 9.50 -3.15
CA VAL A 188 15.96 8.37 -2.41
C VAL A 188 15.32 7.38 -3.35
N SER A 189 15.72 6.11 -3.29
CA SER A 189 15.14 5.05 -4.12
C SER A 189 13.71 4.72 -3.68
N VAL A 190 12.77 4.75 -4.62
CA VAL A 190 11.38 4.39 -4.35
C VAL A 190 11.08 2.98 -4.82
N LYS A 191 10.43 2.21 -3.95
CA LYS A 191 9.86 0.89 -4.24
C LYS A 191 8.34 0.98 -4.13
N HIS A 192 7.64 1.01 -5.25
CA HIS A 192 6.18 0.91 -5.27
C HIS A 192 5.79 -0.55 -5.02
N ALA A 193 4.92 -0.79 -4.04
CA ALA A 193 4.51 -2.12 -3.63
C ALA A 193 2.98 -2.24 -3.61
N TRP A 194 2.50 -3.42 -3.93
CA TRP A 194 1.10 -3.79 -3.77
C TRP A 194 0.99 -5.06 -2.94
N GLY A 195 -0.06 -5.10 -2.16
CA GLY A 195 -0.35 -6.23 -1.31
C GLY A 195 -1.67 -6.09 -0.58
N MET A 196 -2.06 -7.14 0.11
CA MET A 196 -3.29 -7.17 0.90
C MET A 196 -3.12 -8.11 2.09
N THR A 197 -4.01 -7.99 3.08
CA THR A 197 -3.97 -8.81 4.30
C THR A 197 -3.89 -10.30 3.97
N GLU A 198 -4.55 -10.72 2.91
CA GLU A 198 -4.62 -12.10 2.43
C GLU A 198 -3.29 -12.65 1.87
N MET A 199 -2.26 -11.82 1.71
CA MET A 199 -0.95 -12.21 1.15
C MET A 199 0.23 -12.02 2.12
N SER A 200 -0.02 -11.75 3.40
CA SER A 200 0.96 -11.67 4.51
C SER A 200 1.95 -10.48 4.54
N PRO A 201 1.85 -9.30 3.86
CA PRO A 201 0.85 -8.91 2.86
C PRO A 201 1.38 -8.75 1.43
N LEU A 202 2.70 -8.89 1.14
CA LEU A 202 3.31 -8.45 -0.12
C LEU A 202 2.94 -9.34 -1.31
N GLY A 203 2.29 -8.74 -2.31
CA GLY A 203 1.98 -9.38 -3.59
C GLY A 203 2.95 -9.04 -4.71
N THR A 204 3.30 -7.77 -4.87
CA THR A 204 4.24 -7.29 -5.89
C THR A 204 5.11 -6.14 -5.40
N ILE A 205 6.24 -5.93 -6.08
CA ILE A 205 7.13 -4.79 -5.85
C ILE A 205 7.79 -4.35 -7.16
N ALA A 206 7.90 -3.04 -7.36
CA ALA A 206 8.50 -2.44 -8.55
C ALA A 206 10.03 -2.39 -8.41
N SER A 207 10.67 -3.54 -8.60
CA SER A 207 12.13 -3.66 -8.67
C SER A 207 12.58 -3.90 -10.10
N PHE A 208 13.65 -3.24 -10.52
CA PHE A 208 14.19 -3.37 -11.86
C PHE A 208 14.70 -4.79 -12.16
N LYS A 209 14.58 -5.19 -13.41
CA LYS A 209 15.31 -6.33 -13.98
C LYS A 209 16.64 -5.88 -14.51
N ALA A 210 17.55 -6.81 -14.71
CA ALA A 210 18.86 -6.55 -15.30
C ALA A 210 18.73 -5.76 -16.61
N GLY A 211 19.48 -4.68 -16.74
CA GLY A 211 19.47 -3.78 -17.88
C GLY A 211 18.55 -2.56 -17.77
N MET A 212 17.55 -2.61 -16.88
CA MET A 212 16.63 -1.48 -16.66
C MET A 212 17.29 -0.30 -15.95
N GLU A 213 18.36 -0.55 -15.21
CA GLU A 213 19.21 0.48 -14.60
C GLU A 213 19.89 1.40 -15.62
N ASN A 214 19.98 0.96 -16.88
CA ASN A 214 20.56 1.74 -17.98
C ASN A 214 19.51 2.50 -18.82
N MET A 215 18.23 2.37 -18.50
CA MET A 215 17.15 3.10 -19.13
C MET A 215 17.20 4.60 -18.77
N THR A 216 16.58 5.43 -19.58
CA THR A 216 16.38 6.84 -19.25
C THR A 216 15.54 6.97 -17.96
N PHE A 217 15.66 8.10 -17.29
CA PHE A 217 14.88 8.37 -16.06
C PHE A 217 13.37 8.21 -16.30
N ASP A 218 12.87 8.73 -17.43
CA ASP A 218 11.45 8.63 -17.76
C ASP A 218 10.99 7.18 -17.98
N GLU A 219 11.78 6.37 -18.68
CA GLU A 219 11.48 4.94 -18.84
C GLU A 219 11.51 4.19 -17.50
N GLN A 220 12.43 4.55 -16.60
CA GLN A 220 12.46 4.00 -15.24
C GLN A 220 11.23 4.37 -14.43
N MET A 221 10.76 5.62 -14.56
CA MET A 221 9.52 6.07 -13.89
C MET A 221 8.29 5.36 -14.46
N ASP A 222 8.22 5.10 -15.78
CA ASP A 222 7.13 4.31 -16.38
C ASP A 222 7.04 2.88 -15.83
N ILE A 223 8.17 2.32 -15.38
CA ILE A 223 8.19 1.03 -14.68
C ILE A 223 7.75 1.19 -13.22
N LYS A 224 8.26 2.21 -12.52
CA LYS A 224 8.03 2.41 -11.08
C LYS A 224 6.63 2.86 -10.72
N VAL A 225 5.88 3.47 -11.63
CA VAL A 225 4.46 3.81 -11.42
C VAL A 225 3.56 2.55 -11.37
N LYS A 226 4.00 1.43 -11.95
CA LYS A 226 3.33 0.15 -11.83
C LYS A 226 3.55 -0.43 -10.44
N GLN A 227 2.60 -1.26 -9.95
CA GLN A 227 2.74 -1.90 -8.65
C GLN A 227 3.81 -3.00 -8.63
N GLY A 228 4.44 -3.25 -9.77
CA GLY A 228 5.60 -4.11 -9.89
C GLY A 228 5.31 -5.54 -10.29
N ARG A 229 6.23 -6.43 -9.97
CA ARG A 229 6.18 -7.85 -10.32
C ARG A 229 6.14 -8.73 -9.08
N PRO A 230 5.60 -9.97 -9.18
CA PRO A 230 5.56 -10.87 -8.05
C PRO A 230 6.98 -11.25 -7.61
N PRO A 231 7.23 -11.30 -6.29
CA PRO A 231 8.47 -11.83 -5.77
C PRO A 231 8.52 -13.36 -5.92
N TYR A 232 9.66 -13.96 -5.60
CA TYR A 232 9.81 -15.41 -5.58
C TYR A 232 8.72 -16.06 -4.71
N LEU A 233 8.22 -17.22 -5.11
CA LEU A 233 7.11 -17.99 -4.51
C LEU A 233 5.70 -17.40 -4.72
N MET A 234 5.54 -16.26 -5.36
CA MET A 234 4.24 -15.70 -5.71
C MET A 234 3.97 -15.92 -7.20
N GLU A 235 2.84 -16.52 -7.51
CA GLU A 235 2.33 -16.65 -8.87
C GLU A 235 1.17 -15.68 -9.09
N MET A 236 1.02 -15.19 -10.30
CA MET A 236 0.04 -14.17 -10.64
C MET A 236 -0.45 -14.38 -12.07
N LYS A 237 -1.75 -14.27 -12.28
CA LYS A 237 -2.39 -14.26 -13.60
C LYS A 237 -3.53 -13.24 -13.63
N ILE A 238 -3.97 -12.87 -14.82
CA ILE A 238 -5.22 -12.12 -15.03
C ILE A 238 -6.19 -12.98 -15.80
N THR A 239 -7.48 -12.92 -15.45
CA THR A 239 -8.54 -13.72 -16.09
C THR A 239 -9.69 -12.84 -16.55
N ASP A 240 -10.43 -13.32 -17.56
CA ASP A 240 -11.73 -12.76 -17.94
C ASP A 240 -12.82 -13.20 -16.92
N ASP A 241 -14.08 -12.76 -17.17
CA ASP A 241 -15.24 -13.10 -16.34
C ASP A 241 -15.58 -14.61 -16.36
N ASP A 242 -15.10 -15.35 -17.37
CA ASP A 242 -15.29 -16.80 -17.50
C ASP A 242 -14.11 -17.59 -16.86
N GLY A 243 -13.10 -16.92 -16.31
CA GLY A 243 -11.92 -17.50 -15.66
C GLY A 243 -10.80 -17.89 -16.61
N ASN A 244 -10.90 -17.58 -17.92
CA ASN A 244 -9.83 -17.86 -18.87
C ASN A 244 -8.65 -16.89 -18.66
N GLU A 245 -7.41 -17.43 -18.68
CA GLU A 245 -6.21 -16.60 -18.55
C GLU A 245 -6.04 -15.65 -19.75
N LEU A 246 -5.82 -14.38 -19.47
CA LEU A 246 -5.60 -13.33 -20.46
C LEU A 246 -4.12 -13.14 -20.75
N PRO A 247 -3.75 -12.60 -21.94
CA PRO A 247 -2.36 -12.39 -22.33
C PRO A 247 -1.68 -11.31 -21.49
N ARG A 248 -0.36 -11.51 -21.26
CA ARG A 248 0.51 -10.53 -20.57
C ARG A 248 1.11 -9.55 -21.59
N ASP A 249 0.25 -8.75 -22.21
CA ASP A 249 0.62 -7.80 -23.26
C ASP A 249 0.63 -6.33 -22.81
N GLY A 250 0.32 -6.10 -21.53
CA GLY A 250 0.20 -4.76 -20.95
C GLY A 250 -1.05 -4.00 -21.38
N LYS A 251 -1.98 -4.64 -22.08
CA LYS A 251 -3.21 -4.04 -22.62
C LYS A 251 -4.45 -4.75 -22.14
N ALA A 252 -4.45 -6.10 -22.23
CA ALA A 252 -5.53 -6.90 -21.68
C ALA A 252 -5.56 -6.71 -20.16
N PHE A 253 -6.70 -6.35 -19.61
CA PHE A 253 -6.93 -6.25 -18.18
C PHE A 253 -8.06 -7.17 -17.76
N GLY A 254 -7.93 -7.74 -16.58
CA GLY A 254 -8.84 -8.74 -16.05
C GLY A 254 -8.70 -8.87 -14.54
N HIS A 255 -9.46 -9.79 -13.97
CA HIS A 255 -9.41 -10.12 -12.55
C HIS A 255 -8.02 -10.60 -12.17
N LEU A 256 -7.41 -9.93 -11.21
CA LEU A 256 -6.08 -10.29 -10.71
C LEU A 256 -6.17 -11.47 -9.75
N MET A 257 -5.56 -12.59 -10.16
CA MET A 257 -5.53 -13.83 -9.41
C MET A 257 -4.12 -14.10 -8.90
N VAL A 258 -3.99 -14.51 -7.64
CA VAL A 258 -2.68 -14.78 -7.01
C VAL A 258 -2.65 -16.14 -6.32
N ARG A 259 -1.46 -16.78 -6.28
CA ARG A 259 -1.22 -18.03 -5.58
C ARG A 259 0.18 -18.02 -4.97
N GLY A 260 0.32 -18.54 -3.76
CA GLY A 260 1.62 -18.66 -3.10
C GLY A 260 1.51 -19.22 -1.68
N PRO A 261 2.63 -19.64 -1.06
CA PRO A 261 2.63 -20.30 0.25
C PRO A 261 2.31 -19.35 1.43
N PHE A 262 2.21 -18.06 1.17
CA PHE A 262 1.81 -17.05 2.13
C PHE A 262 0.52 -16.31 1.70
N VAL A 263 -0.20 -16.82 0.70
CA VAL A 263 -1.58 -16.45 0.36
C VAL A 263 -2.54 -17.21 1.24
N VAL A 264 -3.59 -16.55 1.70
CA VAL A 264 -4.62 -17.17 2.57
C VAL A 264 -5.35 -18.28 1.86
N GLY A 265 -5.59 -19.41 2.56
CA GLY A 265 -6.39 -20.51 2.06
C GLY A 265 -7.86 -20.42 2.44
N GLU A 266 -8.15 -19.75 3.57
CA GLU A 266 -9.50 -19.54 4.09
C GLU A 266 -9.52 -18.40 5.09
N TYR A 267 -10.65 -17.71 5.23
CA TYR A 267 -10.86 -16.77 6.33
C TYR A 267 -11.31 -17.50 7.60
N ILE A 268 -11.03 -16.87 8.75
CA ILE A 268 -11.45 -17.42 10.03
C ILE A 268 -12.97 -17.64 10.07
N LYS A 269 -13.39 -18.74 10.67
CA LYS A 269 -14.79 -19.20 10.75
C LYS A 269 -15.43 -19.53 9.41
N GLY A 270 -14.66 -19.65 8.34
CA GLY A 270 -15.17 -19.96 7.01
C GLY A 270 -15.91 -18.78 6.35
N ASP A 271 -15.64 -17.54 6.81
CA ASP A 271 -16.22 -16.34 6.22
C ASP A 271 -15.86 -16.27 4.72
N GLY A 272 -16.88 -16.06 3.86
CA GLY A 272 -16.69 -16.02 2.41
C GLY A 272 -16.66 -17.36 1.69
N GLY A 273 -16.78 -18.49 2.41
CA GLY A 273 -16.83 -19.83 1.83
C GLY A 273 -15.50 -20.26 1.19
N GLN A 274 -15.58 -20.93 0.04
CA GLN A 274 -14.39 -21.27 -0.76
C GLN A 274 -13.88 -20.04 -1.48
N ILE A 275 -12.66 -19.61 -1.18
CA ILE A 275 -12.05 -18.38 -1.70
C ILE A 275 -10.95 -18.64 -2.74
N LEU A 276 -10.58 -19.90 -2.94
CA LEU A 276 -9.61 -20.31 -3.95
C LEU A 276 -10.34 -20.99 -5.11
N ASP A 277 -9.86 -20.76 -6.33
CA ASP A 277 -10.30 -21.50 -7.50
C ASP A 277 -9.78 -22.96 -7.48
N GLU A 278 -10.13 -23.75 -8.54
CA GLU A 278 -9.73 -25.16 -8.65
C GLU A 278 -8.20 -25.35 -8.74
N ASP A 279 -7.47 -24.34 -9.23
CA ASP A 279 -6.01 -24.32 -9.34
C ASP A 279 -5.32 -23.74 -8.10
N GLY A 280 -6.08 -23.32 -7.08
CA GLY A 280 -5.59 -22.74 -5.83
C GLY A 280 -5.24 -21.26 -5.93
N PHE A 281 -5.75 -20.52 -6.92
CA PHE A 281 -5.61 -19.07 -7.00
C PHE A 281 -6.70 -18.37 -6.19
N PHE A 282 -6.31 -17.26 -5.56
CA PHE A 282 -7.16 -16.35 -4.84
C PHE A 282 -7.52 -15.15 -5.72
N ASP A 283 -8.81 -14.83 -5.84
CA ASP A 283 -9.28 -13.60 -6.49
C ASP A 283 -9.08 -12.42 -5.54
N THR A 284 -8.23 -11.48 -5.95
CA THR A 284 -7.87 -10.30 -5.14
C THR A 284 -8.98 -9.25 -5.09
N GLY A 285 -9.93 -9.32 -6.02
CA GLY A 285 -10.93 -8.28 -6.26
C GLY A 285 -10.33 -7.01 -6.87
N ASP A 286 -9.09 -7.05 -7.35
CA ASP A 286 -8.48 -6.02 -8.17
C ASP A 286 -8.54 -6.40 -9.65
N VAL A 287 -8.63 -5.40 -10.52
CA VAL A 287 -8.47 -5.53 -11.97
C VAL A 287 -7.13 -4.97 -12.37
N ALA A 288 -6.37 -5.71 -13.16
CA ALA A 288 -5.01 -5.34 -13.51
C ALA A 288 -4.65 -5.71 -14.94
N THR A 289 -3.60 -5.07 -15.45
CA THR A 289 -2.84 -5.52 -16.62
C THR A 289 -1.53 -6.16 -16.16
N ILE A 290 -0.96 -7.04 -16.98
CA ILE A 290 0.41 -7.55 -16.80
C ILE A 290 1.15 -7.37 -18.12
N ASP A 291 2.29 -6.70 -18.07
CA ASP A 291 3.09 -6.50 -19.28
C ASP A 291 3.99 -7.72 -19.62
N PRO A 292 4.60 -7.78 -20.83
CA PRO A 292 5.48 -8.89 -21.21
C PRO A 292 6.71 -9.08 -20.31
N LEU A 293 7.08 -8.08 -19.52
CA LEU A 293 8.17 -8.14 -18.56
C LEU A 293 7.69 -8.60 -17.17
N GLY A 294 6.36 -8.81 -17.02
CA GLY A 294 5.74 -9.31 -15.80
C GLY A 294 5.41 -8.23 -14.77
N PHE A 295 5.48 -6.95 -15.15
CA PHE A 295 5.04 -5.86 -14.28
C PHE A 295 3.53 -5.73 -14.35
N MET A 296 2.91 -5.78 -13.19
CA MET A 296 1.49 -5.61 -12.98
C MET A 296 1.16 -4.14 -12.75
N GLN A 297 0.05 -3.69 -13.32
CA GLN A 297 -0.53 -2.39 -13.06
C GLN A 297 -2.01 -2.57 -12.73
N ILE A 298 -2.41 -2.14 -11.53
CA ILE A 298 -3.81 -2.10 -11.14
C ILE A 298 -4.49 -1.00 -11.93
N THR A 299 -5.59 -1.35 -12.57
CA THR A 299 -6.45 -0.42 -13.30
C THR A 299 -7.60 0.04 -12.43
N ASP A 300 -8.15 -0.85 -11.60
CA ASP A 300 -9.21 -0.51 -10.64
C ASP A 300 -9.49 -1.65 -9.65
N ARG A 301 -10.44 -1.43 -8.73
CA ARG A 301 -11.15 -2.48 -8.03
C ARG A 301 -12.27 -3.04 -8.91
N SER A 302 -12.51 -4.35 -8.89
CA SER A 302 -13.56 -5.00 -9.69
C SER A 302 -14.95 -4.37 -9.52
N LYS A 303 -15.22 -3.82 -8.32
CA LYS A 303 -16.46 -3.12 -7.97
C LYS A 303 -16.49 -1.63 -8.33
N ASP A 304 -15.34 -1.00 -8.51
CA ASP A 304 -15.19 0.45 -8.74
C ASP A 304 -14.83 0.75 -10.22
N VAL A 305 -14.57 -0.31 -11.01
CA VAL A 305 -14.36 -0.21 -12.46
C VAL A 305 -15.57 0.44 -13.11
N ILE A 306 -15.34 1.50 -13.86
CA ILE A 306 -16.39 2.21 -14.58
C ILE A 306 -16.64 1.49 -15.91
N LYS A 307 -17.82 0.88 -16.05
CA LYS A 307 -18.21 0.15 -17.25
C LYS A 307 -18.97 1.08 -18.20
N SER A 308 -18.31 1.61 -19.21
CA SER A 308 -18.86 2.59 -20.13
C SER A 308 -19.01 2.01 -21.54
N GLY A 309 -20.23 1.74 -21.97
CA GLY A 309 -20.52 1.25 -23.31
C GLY A 309 -19.90 -0.11 -23.64
N GLY A 310 -19.69 -0.96 -22.64
CA GLY A 310 -19.04 -2.26 -22.78
C GLY A 310 -17.51 -2.23 -22.66
N GLU A 311 -16.93 -1.05 -22.47
CA GLU A 311 -15.50 -0.86 -22.26
C GLU A 311 -15.23 -0.43 -20.81
N TRP A 312 -14.04 -0.73 -20.30
CA TRP A 312 -13.67 -0.41 -18.95
C TRP A 312 -12.83 0.87 -18.90
N ILE A 313 -13.12 1.74 -17.94
CA ILE A 313 -12.37 2.98 -17.70
C ILE A 313 -11.65 2.84 -16.36
N SER A 314 -10.34 3.07 -16.36
CA SER A 314 -9.53 3.11 -15.14
C SER A 314 -9.76 4.41 -14.39
N SER A 315 -10.40 4.31 -13.23
CA SER A 315 -10.56 5.47 -12.35
C SER A 315 -9.20 5.92 -11.79
N ILE A 316 -8.34 4.98 -11.45
CA ILE A 316 -7.02 5.22 -10.84
C ILE A 316 -6.09 6.00 -11.79
N GLU A 317 -6.11 5.70 -13.10
CA GLU A 317 -5.25 6.41 -14.06
C GLU A 317 -5.67 7.88 -14.18
N ILE A 318 -6.97 8.14 -14.23
CA ILE A 318 -7.50 9.52 -14.27
C ILE A 318 -7.15 10.27 -12.98
N GLU A 319 -7.31 9.63 -11.81
CA GLU A 319 -6.96 10.19 -10.50
C GLU A 319 -5.49 10.59 -10.43
N ASN A 320 -4.59 9.68 -10.80
CA ASN A 320 -3.14 9.92 -10.77
C ASN A 320 -2.71 11.08 -11.66
N ILE A 321 -3.33 11.21 -12.83
CA ILE A 321 -3.03 12.33 -13.72
C ILE A 321 -3.61 13.63 -13.16
N ALA A 322 -4.84 13.62 -12.64
CA ALA A 322 -5.48 14.80 -12.06
C ALA A 322 -4.69 15.37 -10.87
N VAL A 323 -4.18 14.51 -9.97
CA VAL A 323 -3.32 14.92 -8.84
C VAL A 323 -1.99 15.52 -9.30
N GLY A 324 -1.55 15.26 -10.53
CA GLY A 324 -0.39 15.92 -11.12
C GLY A 324 -0.59 17.40 -11.47
N HIS A 325 -1.82 17.93 -11.38
CA HIS A 325 -2.11 19.34 -11.59
C HIS A 325 -1.74 20.16 -10.36
N GLU A 326 -1.00 21.26 -10.53
CA GLU A 326 -0.42 22.07 -9.44
C GLU A 326 -1.43 22.62 -8.40
N LYS A 327 -2.71 22.75 -8.80
CA LYS A 327 -3.80 23.27 -7.94
C LYS A 327 -4.66 22.17 -7.32
N VAL A 328 -4.34 20.90 -7.57
CA VAL A 328 -5.11 19.75 -7.07
C VAL A 328 -4.37 19.10 -5.91
N GLN A 329 -5.03 19.05 -4.77
CA GLN A 329 -4.53 18.35 -3.59
C GLN A 329 -4.82 16.86 -3.65
N GLU A 330 -6.06 16.51 -4.02
CA GLU A 330 -6.52 15.14 -4.09
C GLU A 330 -7.60 14.97 -5.15
N ALA A 331 -7.69 13.77 -5.72
CA ALA A 331 -8.69 13.43 -6.72
C ALA A 331 -9.21 12.01 -6.54
N ALA A 332 -10.51 11.83 -6.81
CA ALA A 332 -11.16 10.54 -6.90
C ALA A 332 -12.07 10.50 -8.14
N VAL A 333 -12.20 9.34 -8.76
CA VAL A 333 -13.11 9.15 -9.90
C VAL A 333 -14.13 8.07 -9.57
N ILE A 334 -15.39 8.38 -9.78
CA ILE A 334 -16.51 7.47 -9.57
C ILE A 334 -17.32 7.30 -10.84
N GLY A 335 -17.91 6.11 -11.02
CA GLY A 335 -18.90 5.86 -12.08
C GLY A 335 -20.25 6.43 -11.69
N ILE A 336 -20.81 7.26 -12.56
CA ILE A 336 -22.19 7.73 -12.43
C ILE A 336 -23.06 7.11 -13.53
N ALA A 337 -24.28 6.71 -13.18
CA ALA A 337 -25.22 6.10 -14.13
C ALA A 337 -25.47 7.03 -15.32
N HIS A 338 -25.37 6.49 -16.54
CA HIS A 338 -25.57 7.24 -17.77
C HIS A 338 -26.54 6.50 -18.71
N PRO A 339 -27.62 7.15 -19.23
CA PRO A 339 -28.71 6.47 -19.94
C PRO A 339 -28.29 5.76 -21.23
N LYS A 340 -27.16 6.11 -21.83
CA LYS A 340 -26.64 5.54 -23.08
C LYS A 340 -25.44 4.62 -22.89
N TRP A 341 -24.60 4.91 -21.87
CA TRP A 341 -23.28 4.31 -21.73
C TRP A 341 -23.16 3.42 -20.50
N ASP A 342 -24.23 3.16 -19.77
CA ASP A 342 -24.27 2.48 -18.48
C ASP A 342 -23.72 3.38 -17.39
N GLU A 343 -22.43 3.65 -17.44
CA GLU A 343 -21.72 4.54 -16.52
C GLU A 343 -20.83 5.53 -17.28
N ARG A 344 -20.61 6.67 -16.66
CA ARG A 344 -19.60 7.64 -17.10
C ARG A 344 -18.79 8.14 -15.89
N PRO A 345 -17.50 8.46 -16.09
CA PRO A 345 -16.67 8.95 -15.00
C PRO A 345 -17.06 10.38 -14.58
N LEU A 346 -17.19 10.56 -13.27
CA LEU A 346 -17.23 11.86 -12.60
C LEU A 346 -15.92 12.04 -11.82
N LEU A 347 -15.19 13.11 -12.07
CA LEU A 347 -13.98 13.44 -11.34
C LEU A 347 -14.33 14.31 -10.13
N VAL A 348 -13.97 13.86 -8.93
CA VAL A 348 -14.11 14.58 -7.66
C VAL A 348 -12.74 15.13 -7.26
N VAL A 349 -12.65 16.42 -6.98
CA VAL A 349 -11.38 17.12 -6.75
C VAL A 349 -11.40 17.91 -5.44
N VAL A 350 -10.37 17.76 -4.64
CA VAL A 350 -9.99 18.66 -3.54
C VAL A 350 -8.93 19.61 -4.06
N LYS A 351 -9.16 20.91 -3.92
CA LYS A 351 -8.21 21.95 -4.34
C LYS A 351 -7.11 22.14 -3.30
N ASN A 352 -5.93 22.55 -3.72
CA ASN A 352 -4.90 23.08 -2.81
C ASN A 352 -5.42 24.32 -2.08
N GLU A 353 -5.00 24.52 -0.85
CA GLU A 353 -5.42 25.65 -0.02
C GLU A 353 -5.08 26.99 -0.68
N GLY A 354 -6.08 27.84 -0.81
CA GLY A 354 -5.93 29.17 -1.44
C GLY A 354 -5.93 29.17 -2.96
N GLU A 355 -5.98 28.02 -3.61
CA GLU A 355 -6.03 27.91 -5.07
C GLU A 355 -7.47 27.93 -5.61
N ASP A 356 -7.63 28.55 -6.76
CA ASP A 356 -8.88 28.50 -7.54
C ASP A 356 -8.60 27.85 -8.90
N VAL A 357 -9.40 26.83 -9.21
CA VAL A 357 -9.31 26.06 -10.46
C VAL A 357 -10.70 25.73 -10.96
N THR A 358 -10.89 25.85 -12.27
CA THR A 358 -12.17 25.52 -12.91
C THR A 358 -12.18 24.08 -13.43
N LYS A 359 -13.38 23.57 -13.70
CA LYS A 359 -13.52 22.23 -14.29
C LYS A 359 -12.92 22.15 -15.69
N GLU A 360 -13.06 23.21 -16.47
CA GLU A 360 -12.49 23.32 -17.82
C GLU A 360 -10.96 23.24 -17.78
N GLU A 361 -10.33 23.85 -16.78
CA GLU A 361 -8.88 23.78 -16.57
C GLU A 361 -8.42 22.38 -16.24
N ILE A 362 -9.12 21.66 -15.34
CA ILE A 362 -8.81 20.28 -15.00
C ILE A 362 -9.04 19.34 -16.17
N LEU A 363 -10.18 19.43 -16.86
CA LEU A 363 -10.47 18.60 -18.03
C LEU A 363 -9.45 18.87 -19.16
N GLY A 364 -9.09 20.15 -19.39
CA GLY A 364 -8.04 20.52 -20.35
C GLY A 364 -6.67 19.94 -19.98
N TYR A 365 -6.36 19.82 -18.68
CA TYR A 365 -5.13 19.19 -18.22
C TYR A 365 -5.07 17.68 -18.50
N LEU A 366 -6.22 17.01 -18.44
CA LEU A 366 -6.35 15.58 -18.76
C LEU A 366 -6.30 15.30 -20.27
N GLU A 367 -6.65 16.29 -21.11
CA GLU A 367 -6.71 16.11 -22.56
C GLU A 367 -5.37 15.70 -23.16
N GLY A 368 -5.38 14.61 -23.93
CA GLY A 368 -4.19 14.02 -24.54
C GLY A 368 -3.34 13.17 -23.61
N LYS A 369 -3.64 13.13 -22.29
CA LYS A 369 -2.96 12.28 -21.31
C LYS A 369 -3.71 11.00 -21.00
N ILE A 370 -5.01 10.96 -21.29
CA ILE A 370 -5.88 9.76 -21.18
C ILE A 370 -6.57 9.49 -22.51
N ALA A 371 -7.12 8.29 -22.66
CA ALA A 371 -7.94 7.95 -23.81
C ALA A 371 -9.14 8.90 -23.90
N LYS A 372 -9.43 9.39 -25.10
CA LYS A 372 -10.49 10.41 -25.31
C LYS A 372 -11.87 10.01 -24.76
N TRP A 373 -12.19 8.73 -24.81
CA TRP A 373 -13.47 8.21 -24.31
C TRP A 373 -13.45 7.96 -22.77
N TRP A 374 -12.29 8.08 -22.10
CA TRP A 374 -12.14 8.06 -20.65
C TRP A 374 -12.39 9.43 -20.00
N MET A 375 -12.44 10.50 -20.81
CA MET A 375 -12.65 11.85 -20.28
C MET A 375 -13.85 11.89 -19.34
N PRO A 376 -13.70 12.41 -18.12
CA PRO A 376 -14.82 12.65 -17.22
C PRO A 376 -15.86 13.56 -17.86
N ASP A 377 -17.15 13.22 -17.66
CA ASP A 377 -18.25 14.02 -18.17
C ASP A 377 -18.41 15.32 -17.35
N ASP A 378 -17.99 15.31 -16.08
CA ASP A 378 -18.01 16.50 -15.22
C ASP A 378 -16.92 16.43 -14.14
N VAL A 379 -16.69 17.56 -13.44
CA VAL A 379 -15.80 17.71 -12.29
C VAL A 379 -16.60 18.29 -11.13
N ALA A 380 -16.57 17.62 -9.98
CA ALA A 380 -17.13 18.09 -8.72
C ALA A 380 -16.02 18.51 -7.77
N PHE A 381 -16.13 19.72 -7.19
CA PHE A 381 -15.20 20.18 -6.15
C PHE A 381 -15.79 19.92 -4.76
N VAL A 382 -14.96 19.39 -3.87
CA VAL A 382 -15.31 19.08 -2.48
C VAL A 382 -14.23 19.57 -1.54
N ASP A 383 -14.57 19.73 -0.25
CA ASP A 383 -13.61 20.16 0.77
C ASP A 383 -12.71 19.00 1.20
N GLU A 384 -13.23 17.77 1.19
CA GLU A 384 -12.48 16.56 1.55
C GLU A 384 -13.02 15.33 0.82
N ILE A 385 -12.15 14.34 0.59
CA ILE A 385 -12.51 13.00 0.11
C ILE A 385 -12.44 12.02 1.29
N PRO A 386 -13.50 11.20 1.53
CA PRO A 386 -13.48 10.23 2.62
C PRO A 386 -12.37 9.18 2.50
N HIS A 387 -11.72 8.85 3.63
CA HIS A 387 -10.70 7.84 3.71
C HIS A 387 -11.04 6.74 4.72
N THR A 388 -10.50 5.55 4.47
CA THR A 388 -10.49 4.47 5.46
C THR A 388 -9.47 4.76 6.58
N ALA A 389 -9.56 4.02 7.70
CA ALA A 389 -8.56 4.10 8.77
C ALA A 389 -7.12 3.80 8.34
N THR A 390 -6.93 3.23 7.15
CA THR A 390 -5.63 2.91 6.54
C THR A 390 -5.22 3.91 5.45
N GLY A 391 -5.92 5.06 5.33
CA GLY A 391 -5.59 6.13 4.39
C GLY A 391 -5.98 5.87 2.92
N LYS A 392 -6.84 4.89 2.64
CA LYS A 392 -7.34 4.62 1.28
C LYS A 392 -8.59 5.44 1.00
N ILE A 393 -8.70 5.99 -0.21
CA ILE A 393 -9.92 6.66 -0.69
C ILE A 393 -11.12 5.70 -0.60
N GLN A 394 -12.21 6.20 -0.06
CA GLN A 394 -13.47 5.48 0.06
C GLN A 394 -14.48 6.05 -0.95
N LYS A 395 -14.74 5.30 -2.02
CA LYS A 395 -15.61 5.73 -3.13
C LYS A 395 -17.10 5.39 -2.93
N LEU A 396 -17.47 4.76 -1.81
CA LEU A 396 -18.85 4.34 -1.49
C LEU A 396 -19.47 5.24 -0.44
#